data_2328e0d8afba559831e1dac66a7e702e
#
_entry.id   2328e0d8afba559831e1dac66a7e702e
#
_cell.length_a   1.000
_cell.length_b   1.000
_cell.length_c   1.000
_cell.angle_alpha   90.00
_cell.angle_beta   90.00
_cell.angle_gamma   90.00
#
_symmetry.space_group_name_H-M   'P 1'
#
loop_
_entity.id
_entity.type
_entity.pdbx_description
1 polymer ?
#
loop_
_entity_poly.entity_id
_entity_poly.type
_entity_poly.pdbx_seq_one_letter_code
_entity_poly.pdbx_strand_id
1 'polypeptide(L)'
;MTTREDILERLAYADALGHGPRTSALVAEAVSWADALGEEDLRVATRLALTEAYQQGNEEWKALEPFVWNLARYQRRPELFDDAQVRTLHWHFKRAVAVAAANPKVSKDKVRQLEASLEEF
;
A
#
# COMPACT_ATOMS: atom_id res chain seq x y z
N MET A 1 23.38 -10.09 5.42
CA MET A 1 22.59 -8.96 5.95
C MET A 1 21.84 -8.29 4.81
N THR A 2 20.56 -8.05 4.98
CA THR A 2 19.74 -7.37 3.96
C THR A 2 20.07 -5.88 3.95
N THR A 3 20.39 -5.35 2.77
CA THR A 3 20.71 -3.94 2.58
C THR A 3 19.57 -3.22 1.88
N ARG A 4 19.67 -1.89 1.85
CA ARG A 4 18.76 -1.05 1.08
C ARG A 4 18.72 -1.46 -0.39
N GLU A 5 19.88 -1.76 -0.98
CA GLU A 5 19.99 -2.19 -2.36
C GLU A 5 19.28 -3.51 -2.61
N ASP A 6 19.37 -4.45 -1.68
CA ASP A 6 18.66 -5.74 -1.78
C ASP A 6 17.15 -5.53 -1.83
N ILE A 7 16.63 -4.60 -1.04
CA ILE A 7 15.21 -4.28 -1.01
C ILE A 7 14.76 -3.68 -2.34
N LEU A 8 15.52 -2.71 -2.86
CA LEU A 8 15.20 -2.07 -4.13
C LEU A 8 15.25 -3.06 -5.30
N GLU A 9 16.23 -3.96 -5.30
CA GLU A 9 16.32 -5.04 -6.30
C GLU A 9 15.13 -5.97 -6.24
N ARG A 10 14.67 -6.30 -5.03
CA ARG A 10 13.50 -7.16 -4.84
C ARG A 10 12.24 -6.51 -5.40
N LEU A 11 12.05 -5.22 -5.15
CA LEU A 11 10.92 -4.48 -5.69
C LEU A 11 10.94 -4.43 -7.21
N ALA A 12 12.12 -4.19 -7.80
CA ALA A 12 12.28 -4.16 -9.25
C ALA A 12 11.99 -5.52 -9.88
N TYR A 13 12.46 -6.59 -9.26
CA TYR A 13 12.22 -7.94 -9.72
C TYR A 13 10.73 -8.29 -9.66
N ALA A 14 10.07 -7.95 -8.55
CA ALA A 14 8.63 -8.19 -8.39
C ALA A 14 7.82 -7.42 -9.44
N ASP A 15 8.17 -6.17 -9.70
CA ASP A 15 7.51 -5.35 -10.71
C ASP A 15 7.61 -5.99 -12.10
N ALA A 16 8.76 -6.55 -12.43
CA ALA A 16 9.01 -7.21 -13.72
C ALA A 16 8.21 -8.52 -13.89
N LEU A 17 7.81 -9.17 -12.80
CA LEU A 17 7.02 -10.41 -12.85
C LEU A 17 5.55 -10.18 -13.24
N GLY A 18 5.06 -8.94 -13.16
CA GLY A 18 3.65 -8.65 -13.39
C GLY A 18 2.82 -8.87 -12.11
N HIS A 19 1.55 -9.23 -12.26
CA HIS A 19 0.62 -9.33 -11.13
C HIS A 19 0.33 -10.77 -10.75
N GLY A 20 0.07 -11.00 -9.47
CA GLY A 20 -0.32 -12.31 -8.96
C GLY A 20 0.25 -12.60 -7.58
N PRO A 21 -0.09 -13.78 -7.00
CA PRO A 21 0.32 -14.14 -5.64
C PRO A 21 1.82 -14.20 -5.43
N ARG A 22 2.58 -14.59 -6.45
CA ARG A 22 4.03 -14.63 -6.36
C ARG A 22 4.63 -13.25 -6.21
N THR A 23 4.12 -12.29 -6.98
CA THR A 23 4.56 -10.89 -6.90
C THR A 23 4.26 -10.31 -5.53
N SER A 24 3.04 -10.45 -5.03
CA SER A 24 2.68 -9.92 -3.71
C SER A 24 3.48 -10.58 -2.59
N ALA A 25 3.78 -11.87 -2.69
CA ALA A 25 4.62 -12.57 -1.70
C ALA A 25 6.05 -11.99 -1.65
N LEU A 26 6.63 -11.69 -2.81
CA LEU A 26 7.97 -11.09 -2.89
C LEU A 26 7.98 -9.67 -2.31
N VAL A 27 6.95 -8.88 -2.59
CA VAL A 27 6.83 -7.53 -2.06
C VAL A 27 6.60 -7.56 -0.55
N ALA A 28 5.79 -8.49 -0.05
CA ALA A 28 5.58 -8.67 1.39
C ALA A 28 6.90 -8.98 2.12
N GLU A 29 7.76 -9.78 1.50
CA GLU A 29 9.10 -10.05 2.04
C GLU A 29 9.94 -8.77 2.08
N ALA A 30 9.86 -7.95 1.05
CA ALA A 30 10.56 -6.66 1.02
C ALA A 30 10.07 -5.73 2.13
N VAL A 31 8.78 -5.75 2.48
CA VAL A 31 8.23 -5.00 3.61
C VAL A 31 8.90 -5.45 4.91
N SER A 32 9.01 -6.75 5.14
CA SER A 32 9.67 -7.30 6.33
C SER A 32 11.12 -6.85 6.42
N TRP A 33 11.84 -6.87 5.31
CA TRP A 33 13.24 -6.43 5.25
C TRP A 33 13.36 -4.92 5.54
N ALA A 34 12.46 -4.11 4.99
CA ALA A 34 12.46 -2.66 5.23
C ALA A 34 12.19 -2.34 6.71
N ASP A 35 11.26 -3.06 7.33
CA ASP A 35 10.97 -2.89 8.75
C ASP A 35 12.19 -3.26 9.61
N ALA A 36 12.87 -4.35 9.29
CA ALA A 36 14.05 -4.78 10.01
C ALA A 36 15.21 -3.78 9.85
N LEU A 37 15.34 -3.19 8.66
CA LEU A 37 16.37 -2.18 8.42
C LEU A 37 16.05 -0.85 9.12
N GLY A 38 14.77 -0.52 9.29
CA GLY A 38 14.32 0.65 10.03
C GLY A 38 14.39 1.97 9.29
N GLU A 39 14.60 1.96 7.98
CA GLU A 39 14.59 3.19 7.18
C GLU A 39 13.16 3.55 6.77
N GLU A 40 12.67 4.70 7.23
CA GLU A 40 11.28 5.10 7.06
C GLU A 40 10.84 5.23 5.60
N ASP A 41 11.70 5.77 4.73
CA ASP A 41 11.38 5.91 3.32
C ASP A 41 11.13 4.55 2.64
N LEU A 42 11.90 3.54 3.00
CA LEU A 42 11.71 2.18 2.48
C LEU A 42 10.47 1.51 3.06
N ARG A 43 10.16 1.80 4.32
CA ARG A 43 8.93 1.29 4.94
C ARG A 43 7.69 1.80 4.21
N VAL A 44 7.71 3.06 3.80
CA VAL A 44 6.65 3.67 2.99
C VAL A 44 6.63 3.05 1.59
N ALA A 45 7.77 3.07 0.90
CA ALA A 45 7.87 2.61 -0.49
C ALA A 45 7.45 1.15 -0.65
N THR A 46 7.90 0.27 0.24
CA THR A 46 7.57 -1.16 0.17
C THR A 46 6.09 -1.41 0.42
N ARG A 47 5.47 -0.65 1.32
CA ARG A 47 4.03 -0.80 1.59
C ARG A 47 3.15 -0.21 0.48
N LEU A 48 3.59 0.86 -0.18
CA LEU A 48 2.91 1.34 -1.38
C LEU A 48 2.95 0.27 -2.48
N ALA A 49 4.11 -0.35 -2.68
CA ALA A 49 4.25 -1.44 -3.65
C ALA A 49 3.39 -2.66 -3.27
N LEU A 50 3.29 -3.00 -2.00
CA LEU A 50 2.49 -4.12 -1.53
C LEU A 50 0.99 -3.87 -1.72
N THR A 51 0.52 -2.67 -1.39
CA THR A 51 -0.87 -2.28 -1.62
C THR A 51 -1.21 -2.44 -3.10
N GLU A 52 -0.35 -1.90 -3.98
CA GLU A 52 -0.50 -2.00 -5.43
C GLU A 52 -0.56 -3.46 -5.89
N ALA A 53 0.37 -4.28 -5.42
CA ALA A 53 0.44 -5.69 -5.79
C ALA A 53 -0.83 -6.44 -5.42
N TYR A 54 -1.36 -6.21 -4.22
CA TYR A 54 -2.59 -6.86 -3.79
C TYR A 54 -3.80 -6.37 -4.58
N GLN A 55 -3.92 -5.07 -4.82
CA GLN A 55 -5.05 -4.51 -5.56
C GLN A 55 -5.09 -5.00 -7.00
N GLN A 56 -3.95 -5.09 -7.66
CA GLN A 56 -3.87 -5.53 -9.05
C GLN A 56 -3.80 -7.04 -9.20
N GLY A 57 -3.48 -7.75 -8.12
CA GLY A 57 -3.37 -9.21 -8.12
C GLY A 57 -4.63 -9.95 -7.69
N ASN A 58 -5.78 -9.29 -7.65
CA ASN A 58 -7.06 -9.86 -7.18
C ASN A 58 -7.03 -10.31 -5.71
N GLU A 59 -6.23 -9.64 -4.90
CA GLU A 59 -6.14 -9.87 -3.46
C GLU A 59 -6.49 -8.57 -2.71
N GLU A 60 -7.49 -7.86 -3.19
CA GLU A 60 -7.84 -6.51 -2.74
C GLU A 60 -8.12 -6.41 -1.24
N TRP A 61 -8.66 -7.46 -0.65
CA TRP A 61 -8.93 -7.48 0.78
C TRP A 61 -7.65 -7.46 1.63
N LYS A 62 -6.54 -7.98 1.09
CA LYS A 62 -5.24 -7.95 1.77
C LYS A 62 -4.59 -6.56 1.69
N ALA A 63 -5.00 -5.75 0.73
CA ALA A 63 -4.44 -4.42 0.51
C ALA A 63 -4.77 -3.45 1.65
N LEU A 64 -5.82 -3.70 2.43
CA LEU A 64 -6.25 -2.80 3.49
C LEU A 64 -5.17 -2.56 4.54
N GLU A 65 -4.46 -3.60 4.96
CA GLU A 65 -3.43 -3.47 5.98
C GLU A 65 -2.30 -2.51 5.58
N PRO A 66 -1.58 -2.74 4.47
CA PRO A 66 -0.52 -1.81 4.08
C PRO A 66 -1.05 -0.44 3.70
N PHE A 67 -2.27 -0.36 3.13
CA PHE A 67 -2.89 0.92 2.81
C PHE A 67 -3.15 1.75 4.08
N VAL A 68 -3.77 1.17 5.09
CA VAL A 68 -4.09 1.86 6.35
C VAL A 68 -2.81 2.32 7.03
N TRP A 69 -1.76 1.50 7.01
CA TRP A 69 -0.46 1.88 7.56
C TRP A 69 0.08 3.13 6.86
N ASN A 70 0.04 3.16 5.53
CA ASN A 70 0.52 4.30 4.76
C ASN A 70 -0.32 5.56 4.99
N LEU A 71 -1.65 5.41 5.04
CA LEU A 71 -2.52 6.55 5.31
C LEU A 71 -2.23 7.17 6.67
N ALA A 72 -2.10 6.35 7.71
CA ALA A 72 -1.76 6.81 9.05
C ALA A 72 -0.38 7.49 9.07
N ARG A 73 0.59 6.93 8.35
CA ARG A 73 1.94 7.50 8.28
C ARG A 73 1.93 8.85 7.56
N TYR A 74 1.16 8.95 6.47
CA TYR A 74 1.02 10.22 5.74
C TYR A 74 0.40 11.31 6.61
N GLN A 75 -0.61 10.96 7.40
CA GLN A 75 -1.26 11.92 8.29
C GLN A 75 -0.32 12.45 9.38
N ARG A 76 0.62 11.63 9.83
CA ARG A 76 1.59 12.00 10.86
C ARG A 76 2.85 12.65 10.31
N ARG A 77 3.34 12.16 9.19
CA ARG A 77 4.62 12.57 8.61
C ARG A 77 4.50 12.68 7.09
N PRO A 78 3.76 13.69 6.60
CA PRO A 78 3.57 13.83 5.16
C PRO A 78 4.86 14.07 4.38
N GLU A 79 5.90 14.57 5.04
CA GLU A 79 7.20 14.80 4.40
C GLU A 79 7.91 13.51 3.94
N LEU A 80 7.46 12.35 4.41
CA LEU A 80 8.00 11.07 3.96
C LEU A 80 7.51 10.65 2.58
N PHE A 81 6.53 11.38 2.04
CA PHE A 81 5.90 11.05 0.75
C PHE A 81 6.19 12.16 -0.24
N ASP A 82 6.73 11.79 -1.41
CA ASP A 82 6.84 12.73 -2.52
C ASP A 82 5.51 12.85 -3.27
N ASP A 83 5.43 13.76 -4.24
CA ASP A 83 4.19 14.03 -4.96
C ASP A 83 3.65 12.79 -5.68
N ALA A 84 4.55 11.98 -6.27
CA ALA A 84 4.15 10.75 -6.95
C ALA A 84 3.59 9.73 -5.96
N GLN A 85 4.18 9.62 -4.78
CA GLN A 85 3.70 8.70 -3.73
C GLN A 85 2.36 9.16 -3.17
N VAL A 86 2.14 10.46 -3.02
CA VAL A 86 0.85 11.00 -2.58
C VAL A 86 -0.24 10.65 -3.62
N ARG A 87 0.05 10.80 -4.91
CA ARG A 87 -0.90 10.40 -5.97
C ARG A 87 -1.20 8.92 -5.93
N THR A 88 -0.20 8.09 -5.71
CA THR A 88 -0.37 6.64 -5.57
C THR A 88 -1.24 6.31 -4.36
N LEU A 89 -0.98 6.94 -3.23
CA LEU A 89 -1.78 6.74 -2.01
C LEU A 89 -3.24 7.15 -2.25
N HIS A 90 -3.48 8.24 -2.97
CA HIS A 90 -4.82 8.68 -3.33
C HIS A 90 -5.56 7.63 -4.18
N TRP A 91 -4.87 7.04 -5.16
CA TRP A 91 -5.42 5.95 -5.96
C TRP A 91 -5.77 4.73 -5.12
N HIS A 92 -4.88 4.35 -4.21
CA HIS A 92 -5.12 3.24 -3.29
C HIS A 92 -6.35 3.51 -2.41
N PHE A 93 -6.52 4.75 -1.98
CA PHE A 93 -7.67 5.15 -1.17
C PHE A 93 -8.97 5.01 -1.97
N LYS A 94 -9.00 5.53 -3.20
CA LYS A 94 -10.17 5.38 -4.08
C LYS A 94 -10.54 3.92 -4.28
N ARG A 95 -9.56 3.07 -4.50
CA ARG A 95 -9.77 1.65 -4.68
C ARG A 95 -10.31 1.00 -3.40
N ALA A 96 -9.75 1.34 -2.26
CA ALA A 96 -10.20 0.81 -0.98
C ALA A 96 -11.67 1.19 -0.70
N VAL A 97 -12.06 2.42 -1.00
CA VAL A 97 -13.46 2.87 -0.85
C VAL A 97 -14.37 2.07 -1.78
N ALA A 98 -13.98 1.87 -3.03
CA ALA A 98 -14.76 1.11 -4.00
C ALA A 98 -14.97 -0.33 -3.55
N VAL A 99 -13.92 -0.97 -3.02
CA VAL A 99 -13.99 -2.34 -2.50
C VAL A 99 -14.92 -2.41 -1.29
N ALA A 100 -14.81 -1.44 -0.38
CA ALA A 100 -15.67 -1.38 0.80
C ALA A 100 -17.14 -1.17 0.39
N ALA A 101 -17.40 -0.31 -0.59
CA ALA A 101 -18.76 -0.03 -1.08
C ALA A 101 -19.40 -1.28 -1.72
N ALA A 102 -18.59 -2.12 -2.34
CA ALA A 102 -19.06 -3.35 -2.99
C ALA A 102 -19.26 -4.51 -2.01
N ASN A 103 -18.77 -4.38 -0.77
CA ASN A 103 -18.85 -5.45 0.23
C ASN A 103 -20.14 -5.32 1.05
N PRO A 104 -21.07 -6.29 0.98
CA PRO A 104 -22.33 -6.21 1.73
C PRO A 104 -22.15 -6.25 3.25
N LYS A 105 -21.00 -6.69 3.75
CA LYS A 105 -20.69 -6.71 5.18
C LYS A 105 -20.28 -5.36 5.72
N VAL A 106 -19.94 -4.41 4.86
CA VAL A 106 -19.58 -3.04 5.26
C VAL A 106 -20.83 -2.18 5.25
N SER A 107 -21.13 -1.52 6.37
CA SER A 107 -22.32 -0.67 6.46
C SER A 107 -22.23 0.53 5.54
N LYS A 108 -23.41 1.03 5.12
CA LYS A 108 -23.47 2.24 4.28
C LYS A 108 -22.89 3.47 5.00
N ASP A 109 -23.08 3.54 6.32
CA ASP A 109 -22.52 4.65 7.12
C ASP A 109 -21.00 4.61 7.12
N LYS A 110 -20.40 3.42 7.22
CA LYS A 110 -18.95 3.27 7.16
C LYS A 110 -18.42 3.68 5.79
N VAL A 111 -19.10 3.29 4.72
CA VAL A 111 -18.73 3.69 3.35
C VAL A 111 -18.77 5.22 3.21
N ARG A 112 -19.83 5.87 3.71
CA ARG A 112 -19.94 7.34 3.68
C ARG A 112 -18.81 8.02 4.43
N GLN A 113 -18.42 7.48 5.59
CA GLN A 113 -17.29 7.99 6.36
C GLN A 113 -15.97 7.88 5.57
N LEU A 114 -15.77 6.77 4.90
CA LEU A 114 -14.59 6.56 4.06
C LEU A 114 -14.58 7.50 2.87
N GLU A 115 -15.72 7.71 2.22
CA GLU A 115 -15.85 8.65 1.10
C GLU A 115 -15.57 10.08 1.54
N ALA A 116 -16.08 10.50 2.71
CA ALA A 116 -15.82 11.81 3.26
C ALA A 116 -14.33 12.01 3.56
N SER A 117 -13.68 11.00 4.13
CA SER A 117 -12.24 11.03 4.39
C SER A 117 -11.43 11.13 3.09
N LEU A 118 -11.89 10.45 2.04
CA LEU A 118 -11.25 10.52 0.73
C LEU A 118 -11.32 11.93 0.13
N GLU A 119 -12.47 12.60 0.26
CA GLU A 119 -12.64 13.97 -0.23
C GLU A 119 -11.71 14.96 0.47
N GLU A 120 -11.43 14.75 1.75
CA GLU A 120 -10.51 15.59 2.53
C GLU A 120 -9.04 15.31 2.20
N PHE A 121 -8.76 14.18 1.58
CA PHE A 121 -7.39 13.81 1.20
C PHE A 121 -6.85 14.73 0.11
#